data_47d79705800610bef4f1a07e235cc566
#
_entry.id   47d79705800610bef4f1a07e235cc566
#
_cell.length_a   1.000
_cell.length_b   1.000
_cell.length_c   1.000
_cell.angle_alpha   90.00
_cell.angle_beta   90.00
_cell.angle_gamma   90.00
#
_symmetry.space_group_name_H-M   'P 1'
#
loop_
_entity.id
_entity.type
_entity.pdbx_description
1 polymer ?
#
loop_
_entity_poly.entity_id
_entity_poly.type
_entity_poly.pdbx_seq_one_letter_code
_entity_poly.pdbx_strand_id
1 'polypeptide(L)'
;SDLHIETRGAYAQVFFRVYNERVEQETISTETATAIANVLYSVHADASNKGVAWSKDEVKDTSIERTMTNGGALQIRFHSAPIHPSGNFQMVCRLLVMDGQAAKPLSEIGYTQAQEQILEDMIVGAQGLVLLVGPTNSGKSTSMQSIARRIRDRRSKTMKLVTVEDP
;
A
#
# COMPACT_ATOMS: atom_id res chain seq x y z
N SER A 1 -5.09 -5.38 0.49
CA SER A 1 -5.05 -6.72 1.12
C SER A 1 -3.66 -6.99 1.67
N ASP A 2 -3.57 -7.63 2.83
CA ASP A 2 -2.29 -7.97 3.45
C ASP A 2 -2.14 -9.50 3.50
N LEU A 3 -0.95 -9.99 3.16
CA LEU A 3 -0.52 -11.36 3.37
C LEU A 3 0.38 -11.37 4.60
N HIS A 4 0.12 -12.24 5.56
CA HIS A 4 0.94 -12.45 6.74
C HIS A 4 1.49 -13.88 6.75
N ILE A 5 2.76 -14.04 7.09
CA ILE A 5 3.40 -15.33 7.34
C ILE A 5 4.11 -15.26 8.69
N GLU A 6 3.77 -16.16 9.60
CA GLU A 6 4.32 -16.23 10.95
C GLU A 6 4.93 -17.59 11.20
N THR A 7 6.22 -17.64 11.48
CA THR A 7 6.91 -18.91 11.80
C THR A 7 6.68 -19.34 13.25
N ARG A 8 6.57 -20.65 13.46
CA ARG A 8 6.42 -21.28 14.76
C ARG A 8 7.25 -22.58 14.81
N GLY A 9 8.54 -22.43 15.06
CA GLY A 9 9.48 -23.57 15.06
C GLY A 9 9.65 -24.15 13.65
N ALA A 10 9.14 -25.34 13.39
CA ALA A 10 9.31 -26.05 12.12
C ALA A 10 8.31 -25.65 11.03
N TYR A 11 7.25 -24.95 11.38
CA TYR A 11 6.20 -24.55 10.43
C TYR A 11 5.92 -23.06 10.49
N ALA A 12 5.24 -22.55 9.47
CA ALA A 12 4.75 -21.19 9.39
C ALA A 12 3.27 -21.18 8.97
N GLN A 13 2.51 -20.32 9.60
CA GLN A 13 1.11 -20.10 9.28
C GLN A 13 0.96 -18.92 8.31
N VAL A 14 0.16 -19.10 7.27
CA VAL A 14 -0.14 -18.10 6.25
C VAL A 14 -1.54 -17.57 6.45
N PHE A 15 -1.68 -16.25 6.51
CA PHE A 15 -2.97 -15.59 6.67
C PHE A 15 -3.16 -14.51 5.61
N PHE A 16 -4.39 -14.37 5.12
CA PHE A 16 -4.81 -13.18 4.40
C PHE A 16 -5.65 -12.26 5.30
N ARG A 17 -5.48 -10.96 5.13
CA ARG A 17 -6.39 -10.00 5.74
C ARG A 17 -7.49 -9.67 4.74
N VAL A 18 -8.72 -10.09 5.05
CA VAL A 18 -9.92 -9.84 4.26
C VAL A 18 -10.94 -9.12 5.13
N TYR A 19 -11.46 -7.99 4.68
CA TYR A 19 -12.38 -7.14 5.46
C TYR A 19 -11.93 -6.85 6.90
N ASN A 20 -10.62 -6.59 7.04
CA ASN A 20 -9.95 -6.33 8.32
C ASN A 20 -9.83 -7.52 9.28
N GLU A 21 -10.24 -8.72 8.87
CA GLU A 21 -10.08 -9.96 9.62
C GLU A 21 -8.94 -10.81 9.04
N ARG A 22 -8.20 -11.49 9.91
CA ARG A 22 -7.15 -12.43 9.51
C ARG A 22 -7.76 -13.81 9.29
N VAL A 23 -7.69 -14.30 8.08
CA VAL A 23 -8.19 -15.62 7.69
C VAL A 23 -7.00 -16.54 7.39
N GLU A 24 -6.87 -17.62 8.13
CA GLU A 24 -5.84 -18.64 7.89
C GLU A 24 -6.10 -19.34 6.55
N GLN A 25 -5.04 -19.48 5.76
CA GLN A 25 -5.12 -20.10 4.44
C GLN A 25 -4.46 -21.47 4.43
N GLU A 26 -3.21 -21.53 4.86
CA GLU A 26 -2.43 -22.75 4.82
C GLU A 26 -1.29 -22.72 5.85
N THR A 27 -0.67 -23.88 6.05
CA THR A 27 0.56 -24.04 6.81
C THR A 27 1.66 -24.51 5.86
N ILE A 28 2.82 -23.85 5.93
CA ILE A 28 4.00 -24.18 5.13
C ILE A 28 5.18 -24.50 6.06
N SER A 29 6.27 -25.05 5.53
CA SER A 29 7.48 -25.23 6.33
C SER A 29 8.18 -23.89 6.60
N THR A 30 8.88 -23.78 7.72
CA THR A 30 9.71 -22.61 8.05
C THR A 30 10.80 -22.38 7.00
N GLU A 31 11.31 -23.45 6.39
CA GLU A 31 12.26 -23.36 5.27
C GLU A 31 11.64 -22.65 4.06
N THR A 32 10.42 -23.02 3.69
CA THR A 32 9.67 -22.36 2.61
C THR A 32 9.42 -20.89 2.93
N ALA A 33 8.97 -20.58 4.16
CA ALA A 33 8.77 -19.19 4.59
C ALA A 33 10.06 -18.38 4.52
N THR A 34 11.18 -18.95 4.95
CA THR A 34 12.51 -18.34 4.87
C THR A 34 12.93 -18.09 3.42
N ALA A 35 12.72 -19.07 2.54
CA ALA A 35 13.03 -18.92 1.12
C ALA A 35 12.20 -17.79 0.47
N ILE A 36 10.91 -17.70 0.79
CA ILE A 36 10.03 -16.62 0.32
C ILE A 36 10.56 -15.25 0.79
N ALA A 37 10.90 -15.11 2.09
CA ALA A 37 11.43 -13.87 2.63
C ALA A 37 12.75 -13.44 1.95
N ASN A 38 13.66 -14.39 1.75
CA ASN A 38 14.92 -14.15 1.04
C ASN A 38 14.70 -13.68 -0.41
N VAL A 39 13.82 -14.35 -1.15
CA VAL A 39 13.54 -13.98 -2.54
C VAL A 39 12.89 -12.60 -2.62
N LEU A 40 11.90 -12.32 -1.77
CA LEU A 40 11.23 -11.03 -1.77
C LEU A 40 12.20 -9.89 -1.42
N TYR A 41 13.01 -10.05 -0.40
CA TYR A 41 13.90 -9.00 0.08
C TYR A 41 15.18 -8.88 -0.75
N SER A 42 15.87 -9.99 -1.06
CA SER A 42 17.20 -9.93 -1.68
C SER A 42 17.18 -9.86 -3.19
N VAL A 43 16.14 -10.44 -3.83
CA VAL A 43 16.05 -10.51 -5.31
C VAL A 43 15.12 -9.44 -5.86
N HIS A 44 14.01 -9.17 -5.17
CA HIS A 44 12.91 -8.37 -5.70
C HIS A 44 12.80 -6.98 -5.09
N ALA A 45 13.61 -6.67 -4.06
CA ALA A 45 13.64 -5.36 -3.43
C ALA A 45 14.02 -4.24 -4.40
N ASP A 46 13.65 -3.03 -4.03
CA ASP A 46 14.07 -1.80 -4.70
C ASP A 46 15.60 -1.66 -4.74
N ALA A 47 16.09 -0.79 -5.63
CA ALA A 47 17.51 -0.60 -5.89
C ALA A 47 18.33 -0.29 -4.62
N SER A 48 17.74 0.33 -3.61
CA SER A 48 18.37 0.64 -2.33
C SER A 48 18.71 -0.58 -1.47
N ASN A 49 17.92 -1.65 -1.60
CA ASN A 49 18.08 -2.90 -0.82
C ASN A 49 18.54 -4.09 -1.67
N LYS A 50 18.69 -3.88 -2.98
CA LYS A 50 19.06 -4.95 -3.91
C LYS A 50 20.44 -5.51 -3.59
N GLY A 51 20.52 -6.83 -3.38
CA GLY A 51 21.75 -7.52 -3.04
C GLY A 51 22.11 -7.53 -1.54
N VAL A 52 21.31 -6.89 -0.70
CA VAL A 52 21.44 -7.01 0.77
C VAL A 52 20.77 -8.31 1.21
N ALA A 53 21.48 -9.11 2.00
CA ALA A 53 20.92 -10.36 2.52
C ALA A 53 19.80 -10.09 3.52
N TRP A 54 18.70 -10.83 3.39
CA TRP A 54 17.66 -10.86 4.40
C TRP A 54 18.13 -11.63 5.64
N SER A 55 17.73 -11.17 6.83
CA SER A 55 17.97 -11.84 8.09
C SER A 55 16.68 -11.95 8.89
N LYS A 56 16.41 -13.12 9.43
CA LYS A 56 15.26 -13.38 10.31
C LYS A 56 15.37 -12.70 11.68
N ASP A 57 16.58 -12.32 12.08
CA ASP A 57 16.89 -11.77 13.39
C ASP A 57 16.89 -10.22 13.39
N GLU A 58 16.60 -9.60 12.24
CA GLU A 58 16.54 -8.16 12.05
C GLU A 58 15.21 -7.71 11.48
N VAL A 59 14.82 -6.49 11.83
CA VAL A 59 13.69 -5.83 11.15
C VAL A 59 14.13 -5.40 9.75
N LYS A 60 13.38 -5.79 8.75
CA LYS A 60 13.64 -5.47 7.34
C LYS A 60 12.38 -4.94 6.67
N ASP A 61 12.55 -3.85 5.95
CA ASP A 61 11.51 -3.19 5.16
C ASP A 61 11.99 -2.99 3.73
N THR A 62 11.11 -3.22 2.76
CA THR A 62 11.36 -2.89 1.36
C THR A 62 10.07 -2.74 0.58
N SER A 63 10.16 -2.06 -0.56
CA SER A 63 9.11 -2.00 -1.56
C SER A 63 9.50 -2.82 -2.78
N ILE A 64 8.53 -3.46 -3.39
CA ILE A 64 8.71 -4.30 -4.58
C ILE A 64 7.67 -3.87 -5.61
N GLU A 65 8.09 -3.52 -6.81
CA GLU A 65 7.18 -3.21 -7.91
C GLU A 65 7.14 -4.34 -8.94
N ARG A 66 5.95 -4.66 -9.39
CA ARG A 66 5.69 -5.68 -10.41
C ARG A 66 4.64 -5.22 -11.40
N THR A 67 4.85 -5.55 -12.65
CA THR A 67 3.82 -5.38 -13.68
C THR A 67 2.95 -6.63 -13.69
N MET A 68 1.64 -6.43 -13.57
CA MET A 68 0.67 -7.52 -13.68
C MET A 68 0.42 -7.89 -15.14
N THR A 69 -0.09 -9.08 -15.36
CA THR A 69 -0.41 -9.61 -16.72
C THR A 69 -1.44 -8.77 -17.47
N ASN A 70 -2.29 -8.03 -16.77
CA ASN A 70 -3.26 -7.09 -17.33
C ASN A 70 -2.68 -5.69 -17.63
N GLY A 71 -1.37 -5.50 -17.46
CA GLY A 71 -0.69 -4.22 -17.65
C GLY A 71 -0.74 -3.25 -16.48
N GLY A 72 -1.46 -3.58 -15.39
CA GLY A 72 -1.45 -2.81 -14.15
C GLY A 72 -0.14 -3.00 -13.38
N ALA A 73 0.18 -2.07 -12.49
CA ALA A 73 1.31 -2.19 -11.57
C ALA A 73 0.84 -2.67 -10.20
N LEU A 74 1.61 -3.56 -9.60
CA LEU A 74 1.45 -4.03 -8.23
C LEU A 74 2.65 -3.55 -7.42
N GLN A 75 2.42 -2.79 -6.37
CA GLN A 75 3.40 -2.48 -5.36
C GLN A 75 3.18 -3.39 -4.15
N ILE A 76 4.23 -4.03 -3.68
CA ILE A 76 4.22 -4.86 -2.48
C ILE A 76 5.10 -4.18 -1.44
N ARG A 77 4.53 -3.77 -0.33
CA ARG A 77 5.31 -3.33 0.83
C ARG A 77 5.59 -4.53 1.72
N PHE A 78 6.85 -4.91 1.77
CA PHE A 78 7.35 -6.02 2.57
C PHE A 78 7.90 -5.48 3.88
N HIS A 79 7.46 -6.08 4.99
CA HIS A 79 8.00 -5.87 6.32
C HIS A 79 8.26 -7.21 6.97
N SER A 80 9.41 -7.40 7.58
CA SER A 80 9.68 -8.58 8.41
C SER A 80 10.33 -8.19 9.73
N ALA A 81 10.02 -8.95 10.78
CA ALA A 81 10.56 -8.73 12.11
C ALA A 81 10.71 -10.06 12.86
N PRO A 82 11.73 -10.19 13.74
CA PRO A 82 11.82 -11.32 14.66
C PRO A 82 10.64 -11.34 15.63
N ILE A 83 10.20 -12.52 16.02
CA ILE A 83 9.17 -12.74 17.04
C ILE A 83 9.61 -13.75 18.09
N HIS A 84 8.96 -13.72 19.24
CA HIS A 84 9.19 -14.70 20.31
C HIS A 84 8.45 -16.02 20.04
N PRO A 85 9.04 -17.19 20.35
CA PRO A 85 10.40 -17.41 20.86
C PRO A 85 11.48 -17.18 19.80
N SER A 86 12.69 -16.85 20.25
CA SER A 86 13.84 -16.54 19.41
C SER A 86 14.05 -17.57 18.29
N GLY A 87 14.46 -17.11 17.12
CA GLY A 87 14.62 -17.92 15.91
C GLY A 87 13.38 -17.96 15.02
N ASN A 88 12.26 -17.42 15.48
CA ASN A 88 11.06 -17.20 14.66
C ASN A 88 11.00 -15.77 14.12
N PHE A 89 10.27 -15.61 13.05
CA PHE A 89 10.01 -14.30 12.43
C PHE A 89 8.58 -14.22 11.90
N GLN A 90 8.13 -13.00 11.71
CA GLN A 90 6.93 -12.69 10.94
C GLN A 90 7.28 -11.87 9.72
N MET A 91 6.53 -12.02 8.66
CA MET A 91 6.54 -11.09 7.54
C MET A 91 5.13 -10.69 7.12
N VAL A 92 5.00 -9.45 6.68
CA VAL A 92 3.77 -8.86 6.18
C VAL A 92 4.03 -8.28 4.81
N CYS A 93 3.24 -8.70 3.83
CA CYS A 93 3.24 -8.14 2.49
C CYS A 93 1.93 -7.41 2.25
N ARG A 94 1.98 -6.08 2.19
CA ARG A 94 0.82 -5.29 1.79
C ARG A 94 0.79 -5.15 0.28
N LEU A 95 -0.30 -5.61 -0.33
CA LEU A 95 -0.51 -5.58 -1.77
C LEU A 95 -1.28 -4.32 -2.15
N LEU A 96 -0.64 -3.43 -2.88
CA LEU A 96 -1.20 -2.18 -3.39
C LEU A 96 -1.29 -2.30 -4.92
N VAL A 97 -2.50 -2.48 -5.42
CA VAL A 97 -2.73 -2.46 -6.87
C VAL A 97 -2.68 -1.00 -7.31
N MET A 98 -1.70 -0.69 -8.13
CA MET A 98 -1.55 0.60 -8.77
C MET A 98 -2.30 0.54 -10.09
N ASP A 99 -3.61 0.67 -10.02
CA ASP A 99 -4.42 0.81 -11.23
C ASP A 99 -4.02 2.15 -11.86
N GLY A 100 -3.36 2.09 -13.02
CA GLY A 100 -3.03 3.28 -13.81
C GLY A 100 -4.28 4.01 -14.34
N GLN A 101 -5.44 3.74 -13.77
CA GLN A 101 -6.68 4.42 -14.08
C GLN A 101 -6.61 5.85 -13.60
N ALA A 102 -6.97 6.75 -14.48
CA ALA A 102 -7.16 8.15 -14.13
C ALA A 102 -8.10 8.25 -12.92
N ALA A 103 -7.74 9.09 -11.95
CA ALA A 103 -8.57 9.31 -10.76
C ALA A 103 -10.04 9.50 -11.17
N LYS A 104 -10.94 8.77 -10.54
CA LYS A 104 -12.39 8.85 -10.84
C LYS A 104 -12.94 10.20 -10.43
N PRO A 105 -13.96 10.72 -11.13
CA PRO A 105 -14.68 11.90 -10.68
C PRO A 105 -15.31 11.67 -9.29
N LEU A 106 -15.53 12.74 -8.52
CA LEU A 106 -16.10 12.67 -7.16
C LEU A 106 -17.47 11.98 -7.15
N SER A 107 -18.31 12.22 -8.15
CA SER A 107 -19.62 11.57 -8.31
C SER A 107 -19.53 10.04 -8.41
N GLU A 108 -18.49 9.53 -9.04
CA GLU A 108 -18.29 8.06 -9.19
C GLU A 108 -17.73 7.38 -7.95
N ILE A 109 -17.22 8.14 -6.98
CA ILE A 109 -16.69 7.63 -5.72
C ILE A 109 -17.63 7.88 -4.53
N GLY A 110 -18.88 8.29 -4.79
CA GLY A 110 -19.95 8.35 -3.80
C GLY A 110 -20.21 9.74 -3.20
N TYR A 111 -19.59 10.80 -3.70
CA TYR A 111 -19.92 12.17 -3.28
C TYR A 111 -21.27 12.62 -3.85
N THR A 112 -22.08 13.25 -3.01
CA THR A 112 -23.31 13.91 -3.46
C THR A 112 -22.99 15.24 -4.14
N GLN A 113 -23.90 15.73 -4.98
CA GLN A 113 -23.73 17.00 -5.65
C GLN A 113 -23.49 18.17 -4.68
N ALA A 114 -24.15 18.16 -3.51
CA ALA A 114 -23.94 19.16 -2.48
C ALA A 114 -22.51 19.12 -1.90
N GLN A 115 -21.97 17.92 -1.67
CA GLN A 115 -20.59 17.75 -1.19
C GLN A 115 -19.58 18.17 -2.27
N GLU A 116 -19.85 17.84 -3.53
CA GLU A 116 -19.00 18.30 -4.65
C GLU A 116 -18.97 19.83 -4.72
N GLN A 117 -20.11 20.50 -4.54
CA GLN A 117 -20.16 21.96 -4.57
C GLN A 117 -19.33 22.58 -3.43
N ILE A 118 -19.39 22.01 -2.21
CA ILE A 118 -18.57 22.48 -1.09
C ILE A 118 -17.08 22.36 -1.41
N LEU A 119 -16.66 21.23 -1.97
CA LEU A 119 -15.27 21.02 -2.38
C LEU A 119 -14.85 21.98 -3.51
N GLU A 120 -15.76 22.25 -4.44
CA GLU A 120 -15.54 23.25 -5.50
C GLU A 120 -15.26 24.64 -4.94
N ASP A 121 -16.09 25.08 -3.99
CA ASP A 121 -15.96 26.39 -3.37
C ASP A 121 -14.62 26.51 -2.61
N MET A 122 -14.20 25.43 -1.95
CA MET A 122 -12.88 25.34 -1.29
C MET A 122 -11.72 25.43 -2.31
N ILE A 123 -11.84 24.75 -3.46
CA ILE A 123 -10.82 24.77 -4.52
C ILE A 123 -10.69 26.14 -5.16
N VAL A 124 -11.82 26.83 -5.34
CA VAL A 124 -11.87 28.19 -5.93
C VAL A 124 -11.28 29.22 -4.98
N GLY A 125 -11.45 29.04 -3.67
CA GLY A 125 -11.03 29.99 -2.63
C GLY A 125 -9.53 30.25 -2.53
N ALA A 126 -8.69 29.54 -3.26
CA ALA A 126 -7.23 29.74 -3.44
C ALA A 126 -6.36 29.77 -2.16
N GLN A 127 -6.91 29.74 -0.97
CA GLN A 127 -6.19 29.74 0.31
C GLN A 127 -6.95 28.88 1.33
N GLY A 128 -6.22 28.05 2.07
CA GLY A 128 -6.81 27.24 3.12
C GLY A 128 -6.17 25.88 3.27
N LEU A 129 -6.67 25.11 4.22
CA LEU A 129 -6.28 23.74 4.50
C LEU A 129 -7.53 22.85 4.45
N VAL A 130 -7.45 21.77 3.67
CA VAL A 130 -8.49 20.72 3.64
C VAL A 130 -7.90 19.46 4.28
N LEU A 131 -8.54 18.95 5.34
CA LEU A 131 -8.13 17.73 6.02
C LEU A 131 -9.11 16.59 5.71
N LEU A 132 -8.58 15.49 5.14
CA LEU A 132 -9.33 14.25 4.97
C LEU A 132 -8.95 13.29 6.09
N VAL A 133 -9.87 13.05 7.01
CA VAL A 133 -9.67 12.22 8.20
C VAL A 133 -10.55 10.97 8.13
N GLY A 134 -10.00 9.84 8.54
CA GLY A 134 -10.74 8.57 8.59
C GLY A 134 -9.82 7.37 8.76
N PRO A 135 -10.36 6.18 9.04
CA PRO A 135 -9.57 4.95 9.18
C PRO A 135 -8.90 4.53 7.86
N THR A 136 -8.04 3.53 7.93
CA THR A 136 -7.46 2.91 6.73
C THR A 136 -8.56 2.35 5.83
N ASN A 137 -8.40 2.48 4.52
CA ASN A 137 -9.37 2.07 3.49
C ASN A 137 -10.71 2.84 3.48
N SER A 138 -10.80 4.00 4.14
CA SER A 138 -12.00 4.86 4.09
C SER A 138 -12.12 5.71 2.82
N GLY A 139 -11.20 5.57 1.86
CA GLY A 139 -11.23 6.32 0.61
C GLY A 139 -10.52 7.67 0.62
N LYS A 140 -9.75 8.01 1.67
CA LYS A 140 -9.00 9.28 1.77
C LYS A 140 -8.13 9.56 0.54
N SER A 141 -7.26 8.61 0.20
CA SER A 141 -6.35 8.74 -0.97
C SER A 141 -7.11 8.84 -2.29
N THR A 142 -8.19 8.07 -2.44
CA THR A 142 -9.07 8.12 -3.62
C THR A 142 -9.72 9.50 -3.76
N SER A 143 -10.25 10.04 -2.66
CA SER A 143 -10.83 11.39 -2.63
C SER A 143 -9.78 12.46 -2.95
N MET A 144 -8.59 12.36 -2.35
CA MET A 144 -7.49 13.30 -2.59
C MET A 144 -7.04 13.29 -4.05
N GLN A 145 -6.91 12.11 -4.67
CA GLN A 145 -6.58 11.98 -6.09
C GLN A 145 -7.66 12.60 -6.99
N SER A 146 -8.95 12.39 -6.68
CA SER A 146 -10.06 12.98 -7.41
C SER A 146 -10.09 14.50 -7.30
N ILE A 147 -9.85 15.04 -6.10
CA ILE A 147 -9.73 16.47 -5.85
C ILE A 147 -8.52 17.04 -6.61
N ALA A 148 -7.35 16.40 -6.51
CA ALA A 148 -6.14 16.84 -7.22
C ALA A 148 -6.33 16.87 -8.74
N ARG A 149 -6.99 15.84 -9.31
CA ARG A 149 -7.37 15.82 -10.72
C ARG A 149 -8.24 17.02 -11.07
N ARG A 150 -9.28 17.27 -10.30
CA ARG A 150 -10.21 18.38 -10.55
C ARG A 150 -9.53 19.74 -10.49
N ILE A 151 -8.63 19.94 -9.52
CA ILE A 151 -7.80 21.15 -9.44
C ILE A 151 -6.93 21.28 -10.69
N ARG A 152 -6.26 20.21 -11.11
CA ARG A 152 -5.44 20.17 -12.32
C ARG A 152 -6.25 20.53 -13.56
N ASP A 153 -7.40 19.89 -13.74
CA ASP A 153 -8.25 20.08 -14.93
C ASP A 153 -8.76 21.51 -15.05
N ARG A 154 -9.01 22.20 -13.92
CA ARG A 154 -9.43 23.61 -13.89
C ARG A 154 -8.30 24.62 -14.07
N ARG A 155 -7.10 24.31 -13.53
CA ARG A 155 -5.98 25.28 -13.41
C ARG A 155 -4.71 24.84 -14.11
N SER A 156 -4.78 23.87 -15.02
CA SER A 156 -3.63 23.19 -15.63
C SER A 156 -2.55 24.11 -16.23
N LYS A 157 -2.94 25.31 -16.66
CA LYS A 157 -2.03 26.28 -17.30
C LYS A 157 -1.40 27.28 -16.34
N THR A 158 -1.89 27.38 -15.09
CA THR A 158 -1.53 28.47 -14.17
C THR A 158 -1.05 27.99 -12.80
N MET A 159 -1.06 26.68 -12.55
CA MET A 159 -0.76 26.13 -11.23
C MET A 159 0.23 24.98 -11.28
N LYS A 160 1.16 24.97 -10.31
CA LYS A 160 2.02 23.82 -10.01
C LYS A 160 1.38 23.05 -8.86
N LEU A 161 1.00 21.79 -9.11
CA LEU A 161 0.59 20.85 -8.07
C LEU A 161 1.81 20.06 -7.60
N VAL A 162 2.02 20.01 -6.30
CA VAL A 162 3.08 19.20 -5.67
C VAL A 162 2.42 18.27 -4.66
N THR A 163 2.70 16.98 -4.75
CA THR A 163 2.28 15.98 -3.76
C THR A 163 3.47 15.57 -2.91
N VAL A 164 3.25 15.40 -1.62
CA VAL A 164 4.22 14.82 -0.67
C VAL A 164 3.51 13.66 -0.01
N GLU A 165 4.02 12.46 -0.20
CA GLU A 165 3.44 11.23 0.31
C GLU A 165 4.48 10.49 1.15
N ASP A 166 4.04 9.93 2.27
CA ASP A 166 4.85 9.00 3.05
C ASP A 166 4.66 7.60 2.44
N PRO A 167 5.74 6.98 1.93
CA PRO A 167 5.67 5.72 1.21
C PRO A 167 5.21 4.52 2.06
#